data_16a4a4e9aaae15a772a51658c5424a94
#
_entry.id   16a4a4e9aaae15a772a51658c5424a94
#
_cell.length_a   1.000
_cell.length_b   1.000
_cell.length_c   1.000
_cell.angle_alpha   90.00
_cell.angle_beta   90.00
_cell.angle_gamma   90.00
#
_symmetry.space_group_name_H-M   'P 1'
#
loop_
_entity.id
_entity.type
_entity.pdbx_description
1 polymer ?
#
loop_
_entity_poly.entity_id
_entity_poly.type
_entity_poly.pdbx_seq_one_letter_code
_entity_poly.pdbx_strand_id
1 'polypeptide(L)'
;ERYVVLKLISGEQLLAVCEEESNADITIKNPMLIRIIPGIHPITRRQVENISASPWCAFVETKEFTLEKSKLLFVKEMHDLVTNQYLKMVEDYETPIRVKQTDDGYIEAIDDEQLTVEDIKEQLDEFEEKWNVTFIKGNDSIN
;
A
#
# COMPACT_ATOMS: atom_id res chain seq x y z
N GLU A 1 -17.15 -8.03 0.49
CA GLU A 1 -16.13 -7.14 1.07
C GLU A 1 -16.02 -5.84 0.28
N ARG A 2 -15.92 -4.75 1.00
CA ARG A 2 -15.76 -3.43 0.40
C ARG A 2 -14.34 -2.94 0.60
N TYR A 3 -13.76 -2.39 -0.45
CA TYR A 3 -12.44 -1.75 -0.37
C TYR A 3 -12.67 -0.25 -0.26
N VAL A 4 -12.08 0.36 0.76
CA VAL A 4 -12.37 1.76 1.12
C VAL A 4 -11.10 2.57 1.33
N VAL A 5 -11.25 3.87 1.09
CA VAL A 5 -10.26 4.89 1.44
C VAL A 5 -10.80 5.68 2.61
N LEU A 6 -10.02 5.78 3.67
CA LEU A 6 -10.39 6.53 4.87
C LEU A 6 -9.44 7.70 5.05
N LYS A 7 -9.99 8.85 5.41
CA LYS A 7 -9.18 10.01 5.83
C LYS A 7 -9.50 10.28 7.29
N LEU A 8 -8.48 10.24 8.12
CA LEU A 8 -8.62 10.52 9.55
C LEU A 8 -8.50 12.02 9.82
N ILE A 9 -9.07 12.48 10.92
CA ILE A 9 -8.96 13.90 11.34
C ILE A 9 -7.52 14.30 11.61
N SER A 10 -6.64 13.33 11.91
CA SER A 10 -5.19 13.55 12.06
C SER A 10 -4.48 13.87 10.74
N GLY A 11 -5.16 13.68 9.61
CA GLY A 11 -4.59 13.85 8.28
C GLY A 11 -4.10 12.57 7.63
N GLU A 12 -4.05 11.46 8.37
CA GLU A 12 -3.63 10.18 7.83
C GLU A 12 -4.67 9.64 6.83
N GLN A 13 -4.20 9.07 5.74
CA GLN A 13 -5.05 8.42 4.74
C GLN A 13 -4.74 6.93 4.70
N LEU A 14 -5.80 6.12 4.80
CA LEU A 14 -5.69 4.67 4.84
C LEU A 14 -6.40 4.04 3.66
N LEU A 15 -5.81 2.95 3.15
CA LEU A 15 -6.50 1.99 2.30
C LEU A 15 -6.82 0.77 3.15
N ALA A 16 -8.04 0.27 3.08
CA ALA A 16 -8.44 -0.86 3.91
C ALA A 16 -9.60 -1.65 3.31
N VAL A 17 -9.82 -2.82 3.86
CA VAL A 17 -11.04 -3.59 3.62
C VAL A 17 -12.05 -3.20 4.71
N CYS A 18 -13.26 -2.87 4.33
CA CYS A 18 -14.35 -2.63 5.27
C CYS A 18 -15.09 -3.93 5.51
N GLU A 19 -15.10 -4.42 6.73
CA GLU A 19 -15.84 -5.63 7.11
C GLU A 19 -17.24 -5.30 7.62
N GLU A 20 -17.34 -4.30 8.49
CA GLU A 20 -18.61 -3.88 9.07
C GLU A 20 -18.64 -2.36 9.18
N GLU A 21 -19.80 -1.79 9.02
CA GLU A 21 -20.01 -0.37 9.16
C GLU A 21 -21.37 -0.09 9.82
N SER A 22 -21.35 0.75 10.85
CA SER A 22 -22.54 1.27 11.50
C SER A 22 -22.55 2.79 11.43
N ASN A 23 -23.56 3.43 12.01
CA ASN A 23 -23.60 4.90 12.08
C ASN A 23 -22.48 5.48 12.93
N ALA A 24 -22.02 4.75 13.93
CA ALA A 24 -21.01 5.22 14.89
C ALA A 24 -19.61 4.73 14.59
N ASP A 25 -19.47 3.52 14.08
CA ASP A 25 -18.18 2.84 13.95
C ASP A 25 -17.99 2.20 12.58
N ILE A 26 -16.74 1.96 12.23
CA ILE A 26 -16.36 1.17 11.06
C ILE A 26 -15.28 0.18 11.47
N THR A 27 -15.44 -1.08 11.09
CA THR A 27 -14.42 -2.11 11.30
C THR A 27 -13.70 -2.36 10.00
N ILE A 28 -12.40 -2.16 10.02
CA ILE A 28 -11.52 -2.29 8.87
C ILE A 28 -10.49 -3.38 9.09
N LYS A 29 -10.01 -3.94 8.00
CA LYS A 29 -8.98 -4.96 7.99
C LYS A 29 -7.84 -4.56 7.07
N ASN A 30 -6.62 -4.92 7.45
CA ASN A 30 -5.39 -4.66 6.71
C ASN A 30 -5.22 -3.18 6.29
N PRO A 31 -5.33 -2.23 7.22
CA PRO A 31 -5.15 -0.83 6.86
C PRO A 31 -3.71 -0.53 6.45
N MET A 32 -3.55 0.10 5.30
CA MET A 32 -2.28 0.56 4.77
C MET A 32 -2.24 2.08 4.82
N LEU A 33 -1.23 2.62 5.47
CA LEU A 33 -1.00 4.05 5.52
C LEU A 33 -0.41 4.54 4.21
N ILE A 34 -1.05 5.53 3.62
CA ILE A 34 -0.62 6.13 2.36
C ILE A 34 0.02 7.49 2.65
N ARG A 35 1.18 7.70 2.06
CA ARG A 35 1.86 9.00 2.08
C ARG A 35 2.14 9.42 0.65
N ILE A 36 1.79 10.65 0.33
CA ILE A 36 2.04 11.22 -0.99
C ILE A 36 3.22 12.18 -0.87
N ILE A 37 4.28 11.89 -1.59
CA ILE A 37 5.52 12.66 -1.54
C ILE A 37 5.76 13.27 -2.94
N PRO A 38 5.85 14.62 -3.05
CA PRO A 38 6.19 15.24 -4.32
C PRO A 38 7.57 14.81 -4.81
N GLY A 39 7.71 14.58 -6.09
CA GLY A 39 8.97 14.17 -6.68
C GLY A 39 9.07 14.56 -8.14
N ILE A 40 10.19 14.19 -8.77
CA ILE A 40 10.44 14.42 -10.18
C ILE A 40 10.72 13.07 -10.84
N HIS A 41 9.99 12.77 -11.92
CA HIS A 41 10.20 11.54 -12.66
C HIS A 41 11.62 11.53 -13.25
N PRO A 42 12.41 10.46 -13.03
CA PRO A 42 13.83 10.46 -13.41
C PRO A 42 14.08 10.55 -14.93
N ILE A 43 13.12 10.08 -15.74
CA ILE A 43 13.28 10.07 -17.20
C ILE A 43 12.61 11.29 -17.83
N THR A 44 11.35 11.54 -17.52
CA THR A 44 10.56 12.61 -18.16
C THR A 44 10.79 13.98 -17.55
N ARG A 45 11.38 14.06 -16.35
CA ARG A 45 11.59 15.29 -15.59
C ARG A 45 10.30 16.02 -15.21
N ARG A 46 9.15 15.37 -15.34
CA ARG A 46 7.87 15.93 -14.91
C ARG A 46 7.73 15.84 -13.40
N GLN A 47 6.96 16.77 -12.84
CA GLN A 47 6.54 16.66 -11.45
C GLN A 47 5.59 15.49 -11.32
N VAL A 48 5.87 14.61 -10.36
CA VAL A 48 5.06 13.43 -10.06
C VAL A 48 4.81 13.37 -8.56
N GLU A 49 3.74 12.69 -8.18
CA GLU A 49 3.49 12.36 -6.79
C GLU A 49 3.92 10.93 -6.55
N ASN A 50 4.85 10.75 -5.63
CA ASN A 50 5.29 9.44 -5.19
C ASN A 50 4.37 8.96 -4.06
N ILE A 51 3.84 7.75 -4.18
CA ILE A 51 2.98 7.17 -3.16
C ILE A 51 3.77 6.11 -2.40
N SER A 52 3.90 6.31 -1.09
CA SER A 52 4.48 5.32 -0.18
C SER A 52 3.36 4.67 0.61
N ALA A 53 3.37 3.35 0.71
CA ALA A 53 2.38 2.59 1.46
C ALA A 53 3.08 1.66 2.46
N SER A 54 2.55 1.62 3.68
CA SER A 54 3.05 0.73 4.73
C SER A 54 1.90 0.32 5.65
N PRO A 55 2.00 -0.80 6.36
CA PRO A 55 0.98 -1.15 7.36
C PRO A 55 0.79 -0.02 8.35
N TRP A 56 -0.46 0.31 8.64
CA TRP A 56 -0.79 1.42 9.54
C TRP A 56 -0.26 1.19 10.95
N CYS A 57 -0.36 -0.04 11.43
CA CYS A 57 0.11 -0.39 12.76
C CYS A 57 0.96 -1.65 12.70
N ALA A 58 2.17 -1.58 13.23
CA ALA A 58 3.08 -2.72 13.32
C ALA A 58 2.94 -3.41 14.68
N PHE A 59 3.41 -4.66 14.74
CA PHE A 59 3.50 -5.44 15.99
C PHE A 59 2.16 -5.78 16.65
N VAL A 60 1.09 -5.83 15.87
CA VAL A 60 -0.24 -6.22 16.35
C VAL A 60 -0.52 -7.70 16.03
N GLU A 61 -1.27 -8.36 16.90
CA GLU A 61 -1.66 -9.76 16.67
C GLU A 61 -2.66 -9.90 15.54
N THR A 62 -3.56 -8.94 15.41
CA THR A 62 -4.54 -8.90 14.32
C THR A 62 -4.47 -7.58 13.60
N LYS A 63 -4.79 -7.59 12.32
CA LYS A 63 -4.84 -6.37 11.50
C LYS A 63 -6.28 -5.89 11.29
N GLU A 64 -7.14 -6.16 12.26
CA GLU A 64 -8.52 -5.71 12.29
C GLU A 64 -8.68 -4.60 13.33
N PHE A 65 -9.28 -3.50 12.94
CA PHE A 65 -9.43 -2.32 13.78
C PHE A 65 -10.85 -1.78 13.69
N THR A 66 -11.41 -1.41 14.83
CA THR A 66 -12.69 -0.71 14.87
C THR A 66 -12.44 0.76 15.19
N LEU A 67 -12.83 1.62 14.27
CA LEU A 67 -12.64 3.06 14.38
C LEU A 67 -13.97 3.76 14.61
N GLU A 68 -13.96 4.76 15.50
CA GLU A 68 -15.10 5.65 15.66
C GLU A 68 -15.19 6.59 14.45
N LYS A 69 -16.38 6.68 13.83
CA LYS A 69 -16.59 7.57 12.69
C LYS A 69 -16.35 9.04 13.02
N SER A 70 -16.46 9.43 14.28
CA SER A 70 -16.12 10.78 14.73
C SER A 70 -14.65 11.14 14.52
N LYS A 71 -13.78 10.16 14.32
CA LYS A 71 -12.36 10.35 14.04
C LYS A 71 -12.03 10.38 12.55
N LEU A 72 -13.03 10.25 11.71
CA LEU A 72 -12.86 10.20 10.25
C LEU A 72 -13.43 11.46 9.60
N LEU A 73 -12.73 11.98 8.61
CA LEU A 73 -13.24 13.02 7.74
C LEU A 73 -14.16 12.43 6.66
N PHE A 74 -13.78 11.27 6.12
CA PHE A 74 -14.59 10.56 5.14
C PHE A 74 -14.20 9.11 5.03
N VAL A 75 -15.13 8.32 4.50
CA VAL A 75 -14.91 6.95 4.02
C VAL A 75 -15.47 6.90 2.61
N LYS A 76 -14.68 6.51 1.65
CA LYS A 76 -15.09 6.42 0.23
C LYS A 76 -14.68 5.09 -0.36
N GLU A 77 -15.40 4.66 -1.39
CA GLU A 77 -15.03 3.46 -2.14
C GLU A 77 -13.67 3.66 -2.83
N MET A 78 -12.86 2.61 -2.78
CA MET A 78 -11.56 2.62 -3.44
C MET A 78 -11.71 2.47 -4.95
N HIS A 79 -10.94 3.23 -5.72
CA HIS A 79 -10.91 3.09 -7.16
C HIS A 79 -10.37 1.71 -7.56
N ASP A 80 -10.95 1.08 -8.58
CA ASP A 80 -10.64 -0.29 -8.99
C ASP A 80 -9.14 -0.53 -9.27
N LEU A 81 -8.47 0.43 -9.90
CA LEU A 81 -7.04 0.32 -10.18
C LEU A 81 -6.20 0.34 -8.90
N VAL A 82 -6.64 1.11 -7.92
CA VAL A 82 -5.97 1.19 -6.62
C VAL A 82 -6.22 -0.09 -5.83
N THR A 83 -7.41 -0.67 -5.95
CA THR A 83 -7.75 -1.93 -5.27
C THR A 83 -6.76 -3.05 -5.62
N ASN A 84 -6.44 -3.20 -6.90
CA ASN A 84 -5.49 -4.22 -7.34
C ASN A 84 -4.09 -4.00 -6.74
N GLN A 85 -3.64 -2.75 -6.69
CA GLN A 85 -2.35 -2.42 -6.09
C GLN A 85 -2.37 -2.63 -4.58
N TYR A 86 -3.47 -2.24 -3.93
CA TYR A 86 -3.65 -2.45 -2.50
C TYR A 86 -3.57 -3.94 -2.13
N LEU A 87 -4.24 -4.81 -2.88
CA LEU A 87 -4.22 -6.25 -2.63
C LEU A 87 -2.80 -6.81 -2.74
N LYS A 88 -2.04 -6.36 -3.71
CA LYS A 88 -0.64 -6.76 -3.87
C LYS A 88 0.23 -6.28 -2.69
N MET A 89 0.02 -5.06 -2.25
CA MET A 89 0.75 -4.52 -1.10
C MET A 89 0.49 -5.32 0.17
N VAL A 90 -0.77 -5.66 0.42
CA VAL A 90 -1.17 -6.47 1.58
C VAL A 90 -0.51 -7.84 1.50
N GLU A 91 -0.56 -8.49 0.35
CA GLU A 91 0.05 -9.78 0.12
C GLU A 91 1.57 -9.74 0.36
N ASP A 92 2.24 -8.71 -0.13
CA ASP A 92 3.67 -8.51 0.06
C ASP A 92 4.08 -8.44 1.54
N TYR A 93 3.22 -7.83 2.37
CA TYR A 93 3.48 -7.72 3.81
C TYR A 93 3.05 -8.95 4.62
N GLU A 94 2.13 -9.76 4.10
CA GLU A 94 1.68 -10.99 4.73
C GLU A 94 2.57 -12.18 4.39
N THR A 95 3.10 -12.22 3.18
CA THR A 95 3.94 -13.32 2.72
C THR A 95 5.33 -13.24 3.36
N PRO A 96 5.78 -14.30 4.05
CA PRO A 96 7.13 -14.33 4.59
C PRO A 96 8.15 -14.16 3.46
N ILE A 97 9.05 -13.22 3.61
CA ILE A 97 10.14 -13.03 2.66
C ILE A 97 11.19 -14.10 2.93
N ARG A 98 11.37 -15.02 1.99
CA ARG A 98 12.49 -15.95 2.03
C ARG A 98 13.72 -15.23 1.53
N VAL A 99 14.79 -15.27 2.30
CA VAL A 99 16.05 -14.68 1.92
C VAL A 99 17.07 -15.76 1.63
N LYS A 100 17.80 -15.62 0.54
CA LYS A 100 18.88 -16.49 0.17
C LYS A 100 20.17 -15.69 0.18
N GLN A 101 21.17 -16.20 0.87
CA GLN A 101 22.51 -15.62 0.79
C GLN A 101 23.18 -16.12 -0.48
N THR A 102 23.59 -15.21 -1.35
CA THR A 102 24.33 -15.56 -2.56
C THR A 102 25.81 -15.80 -2.24
N ASP A 103 26.53 -16.44 -3.17
CA ASP A 103 27.96 -16.71 -3.00
C ASP A 103 28.80 -15.43 -2.83
N ASP A 104 28.27 -14.30 -3.26
CA ASP A 104 28.91 -13.00 -3.12
C ASP A 104 28.61 -12.32 -1.77
N GLY A 105 27.90 -12.99 -0.87
CA GLY A 105 27.53 -12.44 0.43
C GLY A 105 26.29 -11.54 0.43
N TYR A 106 25.63 -11.39 -0.71
CA TYR A 106 24.39 -10.62 -0.81
C TYR A 106 23.20 -11.48 -0.40
N ILE A 107 22.19 -10.82 0.13
CA ILE A 107 20.93 -11.46 0.51
C ILE A 107 19.89 -11.12 -0.56
N GLU A 108 19.35 -12.14 -1.22
CA GLU A 108 18.25 -11.99 -2.17
C GLU A 108 16.94 -12.42 -1.55
N ALA A 109 15.91 -11.60 -1.73
CA ALA A 109 14.56 -11.99 -1.38
C ALA A 109 14.03 -12.94 -2.46
N ILE A 110 13.58 -14.12 -2.04
CA ILE A 110 12.96 -15.09 -2.93
C ILE A 110 11.45 -14.98 -2.76
N ASP A 111 10.77 -14.66 -3.86
CA ASP A 111 9.32 -14.66 -3.91
C ASP A 111 8.86 -16.02 -4.44
N ASP A 112 7.96 -16.69 -3.69
CA ASP A 112 7.40 -17.98 -4.10
C ASP A 112 6.42 -17.88 -5.27
N GLU A 113 5.98 -16.69 -5.62
CA GLU A 113 4.95 -16.46 -6.65
C GLU A 113 5.52 -16.28 -8.04
N GLN A 114 6.56 -16.71 -8.44
CA GLN A 114 7.06 -16.70 -9.84
C GLN A 114 6.76 -15.41 -10.64
N LEU A 115 6.35 -14.33 -9.97
CA LEU A 115 6.25 -13.03 -10.59
C LEU A 115 7.67 -12.50 -10.79
N THR A 116 8.05 -12.30 -12.02
CA THR A 116 9.36 -11.73 -12.29
C THR A 116 9.37 -10.26 -11.89
N VAL A 117 10.52 -9.75 -11.53
CA VAL A 117 10.70 -8.31 -11.25
C VAL A 117 10.24 -7.48 -12.45
N GLU A 118 10.38 -8.01 -13.66
CA GLU A 118 9.94 -7.37 -14.89
C GLU A 118 8.41 -7.25 -14.98
N ASP A 119 7.67 -8.29 -14.57
CA ASP A 119 6.21 -8.26 -14.55
C ASP A 119 5.69 -7.19 -13.58
N ILE A 120 6.31 -7.07 -12.42
CA ILE A 120 5.94 -6.07 -11.42
C ILE A 120 6.26 -4.66 -11.94
N LYS A 121 7.41 -4.48 -12.57
CA LYS A 121 7.79 -3.19 -13.17
C LYS A 121 6.82 -2.78 -14.26
N GLU A 122 6.46 -3.70 -15.15
CA GLU A 122 5.54 -3.42 -16.24
C GLU A 122 4.18 -2.94 -15.73
N GLN A 123 3.64 -3.62 -14.71
CA GLN A 123 2.37 -3.22 -14.10
C GLN A 123 2.45 -1.87 -13.39
N LEU A 124 3.55 -1.59 -12.70
CA LEU A 124 3.76 -0.32 -12.04
C LEU A 124 3.94 0.82 -13.05
N ASP A 125 4.67 0.57 -14.15
CA ASP A 125 4.88 1.55 -15.21
C ASP A 125 3.55 1.92 -15.88
N GLU A 126 2.70 0.95 -16.17
CA GLU A 126 1.36 1.21 -16.72
C GLU A 126 0.52 2.07 -15.76
N PHE A 127 0.58 1.77 -14.48
CA PHE A 127 -0.15 2.54 -13.48
C PHE A 127 0.40 3.97 -13.36
N GLU A 128 1.72 4.13 -13.30
CA GLU A 128 2.38 5.43 -13.22
C GLU A 128 2.06 6.31 -14.43
N GLU A 129 2.08 5.74 -15.62
CA GLU A 129 1.77 6.45 -16.85
C GLU A 129 0.34 6.96 -16.85
N LYS A 130 -0.61 6.14 -16.41
CA LYS A 130 -2.04 6.48 -16.41
C LYS A 130 -2.38 7.52 -15.34
N TRP A 131 -1.79 7.43 -14.16
CA TRP A 131 -2.15 8.25 -13.00
C TRP A 131 -1.13 9.33 -12.67
N ASN A 132 0.00 9.35 -13.38
CA ASN A 132 1.12 10.27 -13.10
C ASN A 132 1.58 10.18 -11.64
N VAL A 133 1.62 8.97 -11.09
CA VAL A 133 2.05 8.68 -9.73
C VAL A 133 3.11 7.58 -9.74
N THR A 134 3.97 7.56 -8.73
CA THR A 134 4.97 6.50 -8.55
C THR A 134 4.71 5.81 -7.23
N PHE A 135 4.60 4.48 -7.25
CA PHE A 135 4.47 3.69 -6.04
C PHE A 135 5.84 3.30 -5.50
N ILE A 136 6.03 3.57 -4.22
CA ILE A 136 7.21 3.16 -3.47
C ILE A 136 6.77 2.17 -2.41
N LYS A 137 7.35 0.98 -2.41
CA LYS A 137 7.10 0.01 -1.35
C LYS A 137 7.65 0.57 -0.03
N GLY A 138 6.85 0.53 1.05
CA GLY A 138 7.19 1.16 2.33
C GLY A 138 8.54 0.73 2.91
N ASN A 139 8.95 -0.52 2.70
CA ASN A 139 10.23 -1.04 3.17
C ASN A 139 11.43 -0.52 2.37
N ASP A 140 11.22 -0.10 1.13
CA ASP A 140 12.29 0.36 0.25
C ASP A 140 12.63 1.84 0.49
N SER A 141 11.77 2.56 1.17
CA SER A 141 11.95 3.99 1.46
C SER A 141 12.83 4.27 2.67
N ILE A 142 13.36 3.24 3.33
CA ILE A 142 14.12 3.37 4.57
C ILE A 142 15.63 3.54 4.33
N ASN A 143 16.06 3.52 3.13
CA ASN A 143 17.48 3.66 2.81
C ASN A 143 17.90 5.10 2.61
#